data_cf1f1a9bc103d79e642bee19cb415c88
#
_entry.id   cf1f1a9bc103d79e642bee19cb415c88
#
_cell.length_a   1.000
_cell.length_b   1.000
_cell.length_c   1.000
_cell.angle_alpha   90.00
_cell.angle_beta   90.00
_cell.angle_gamma   90.00
#
_symmetry.space_group_name_H-M   'P 1'
#
loop_
_entity.id
_entity.type
_entity.pdbx_description
1 polymer ?
#
loop_
_entity_poly.entity_id
_entity_poly.type
_entity_poly.pdbx_seq_one_letter_code
_entity_poly.pdbx_strand_id
1 'polypeptide(L)'
;MFPFAAPVRDLRFVLEELLEHRSLALPGFEEASPDLVEAVLEEAAKLAGEVWGPLNASGDQQGCARRDDGGVTLPEGFIEAYRAYAEGGWNGIGVSEALGGQGLPEVVASSVQEMLHGANMALGLCPMLTAGAIEALAHHGSDALKETYLPRLVEGSWTGTMNLTEPQAGSDLSRVRTRAVPCPDEAADRYRLFGQKIFITWGEHDAAENIIHLVLARKPDAPEGNKGISLFLVPKFLVNADGSLGERNDVVCASIEHKLGIHGSPTCTLSFGEGEGAIGYLVGEEGRGLNHMFTMMNEARHKVGIQGIGVAERACQHAFAYALDRVQGKVRGSEATISEHLDVRRMLLSMRARTDALRALALYCAAELDVARHAGDASERKAAQARVDVLIPVVKSFSTDQAVDIASRGVQVHGGMGFIEETGAAQLLRDARIAPIYEGTNGIQALDLAGRKLQRDGGTALNDLLGRVEATAEALRGSGELAALGESLAAGAADLRAAMAIVLEQGSDPENGADAIQAYATPFLNLAGHVLCAWQMGQSALKASAAQAAGSSEPFYQAKLAAADFALRQWLPVGRANRSVIEAGMASLASFDAKAT
;
A
#
# COMPACT_ATOMS: atom_id res chain seq x y z
N MET A 1 -5.01 11.35 -21.71
CA MET A 1 -5.62 10.53 -20.63
C MET A 1 -6.94 11.16 -20.20
N PHE A 2 -8.01 10.36 -19.93
CA PHE A 2 -9.28 10.89 -19.40
C PHE A 2 -9.06 11.44 -17.98
N PRO A 3 -9.83 12.47 -17.57
CA PRO A 3 -9.77 12.99 -16.20
C PRO A 3 -10.04 11.90 -15.16
N PHE A 4 -9.37 12.00 -14.01
CA PHE A 4 -9.62 11.13 -12.87
C PHE A 4 -10.80 11.67 -12.04
N ALA A 5 -11.74 10.81 -11.71
CA ALA A 5 -12.80 11.10 -10.76
C ALA A 5 -12.61 10.24 -9.51
N ALA A 6 -12.47 10.87 -8.35
CA ALA A 6 -12.33 10.14 -7.10
C ALA A 6 -13.57 9.24 -6.84
N PRO A 7 -13.38 7.96 -6.44
CA PRO A 7 -14.48 7.00 -6.32
C PRO A 7 -15.27 7.16 -5.01
N VAL A 8 -15.74 8.38 -4.71
CA VAL A 8 -16.36 8.74 -3.42
C VAL A 8 -17.56 7.83 -3.10
N ARG A 9 -18.42 7.54 -4.08
CA ARG A 9 -19.61 6.67 -3.84
C ARG A 9 -19.20 5.24 -3.48
N ASP A 10 -18.13 4.71 -4.08
CA ASP A 10 -17.62 3.37 -3.77
C ASP A 10 -16.96 3.33 -2.40
N LEU A 11 -16.19 4.38 -2.03
CA LEU A 11 -15.61 4.53 -0.70
C LEU A 11 -16.68 4.63 0.38
N ARG A 12 -17.70 5.46 0.17
CA ARG A 12 -18.85 5.58 1.06
C ARG A 12 -19.57 4.24 1.23
N PHE A 13 -19.80 3.49 0.16
CA PHE A 13 -20.41 2.16 0.24
C PHE A 13 -19.64 1.23 1.18
N VAL A 14 -18.31 1.25 1.11
CA VAL A 14 -17.50 0.43 2.02
C VAL A 14 -17.59 0.95 3.46
N LEU A 15 -17.44 2.25 3.68
CA LEU A 15 -17.45 2.83 5.03
C LEU A 15 -18.80 2.74 5.72
N GLU A 16 -19.87 3.09 5.00
CA GLU A 16 -21.23 3.22 5.54
C GLU A 16 -21.95 1.87 5.56
N GLU A 17 -21.88 1.11 4.47
CA GLU A 17 -22.73 -0.07 4.30
C GLU A 17 -22.01 -1.38 4.65
N LEU A 18 -20.71 -1.55 4.28
CA LEU A 18 -19.97 -2.77 4.62
C LEU A 18 -19.38 -2.73 6.02
N LEU A 19 -18.77 -1.62 6.41
CA LEU A 19 -18.13 -1.44 7.71
C LEU A 19 -19.05 -0.78 8.77
N GLU A 20 -20.21 -0.24 8.34
CA GLU A 20 -21.21 0.36 9.23
C GLU A 20 -20.59 1.40 10.18
N HIS A 21 -19.61 2.18 9.67
CA HIS A 21 -18.87 3.19 10.44
C HIS A 21 -18.27 2.68 11.77
N ARG A 22 -17.95 1.39 11.87
CA ARG A 22 -17.52 0.77 13.12
C ARG A 22 -16.29 1.45 13.77
N SER A 23 -15.39 2.03 12.97
CA SER A 23 -14.23 2.77 13.48
C SER A 23 -14.64 4.03 14.24
N LEU A 24 -15.72 4.72 13.83
CA LEU A 24 -16.20 5.93 14.48
C LEU A 24 -16.76 5.68 15.89
N ALA A 25 -17.12 4.44 16.21
CA ALA A 25 -17.60 4.05 17.54
C ALA A 25 -16.48 3.73 18.54
N LEU A 26 -15.22 3.77 18.11
CA LEU A 26 -14.07 3.46 18.95
C LEU A 26 -13.67 4.68 19.81
N PRO A 27 -13.11 4.43 21.02
CA PRO A 27 -12.55 5.51 21.85
C PRO A 27 -11.47 6.31 21.11
N GLY A 28 -11.51 7.63 21.26
CA GLY A 28 -10.57 8.56 20.60
C GLY A 28 -11.03 9.09 19.25
N PHE A 29 -12.24 8.68 18.79
CA PHE A 29 -12.85 9.18 17.55
C PHE A 29 -14.20 9.88 17.81
N GLU A 30 -14.41 10.40 19.01
CA GLU A 30 -15.68 11.00 19.44
C GLU A 30 -16.07 12.22 18.61
N GLU A 31 -15.08 12.94 18.05
CA GLU A 31 -15.31 14.11 17.17
C GLU A 31 -15.56 13.70 15.71
N ALA A 32 -15.25 12.45 15.32
CA ALA A 32 -15.46 11.96 13.98
C ALA A 32 -16.91 11.51 13.77
N SER A 33 -17.67 12.28 12.99
CA SER A 33 -19.05 11.97 12.60
C SER A 33 -19.13 11.48 11.15
N PRO A 34 -20.19 10.75 10.76
CA PRO A 34 -20.42 10.39 9.36
C PRO A 34 -20.41 11.61 8.43
N ASP A 35 -21.04 12.72 8.84
CA ASP A 35 -21.08 13.97 8.05
C ASP A 35 -19.68 14.58 7.87
N LEU A 36 -18.85 14.53 8.90
CA LEU A 36 -17.45 14.97 8.80
C LEU A 36 -16.67 14.08 7.83
N VAL A 37 -16.84 12.77 7.91
CA VAL A 37 -16.17 11.82 7.00
C VAL A 37 -16.59 12.08 5.55
N GLU A 38 -17.88 12.31 5.29
CA GLU A 38 -18.37 12.67 3.96
C GLU A 38 -17.72 13.96 3.44
N ALA A 39 -17.68 15.02 4.26
CA ALA A 39 -17.05 16.29 3.89
C ALA A 39 -15.53 16.11 3.60
N VAL A 40 -14.82 15.32 4.41
CA VAL A 40 -13.40 15.01 4.19
C VAL A 40 -13.19 14.29 2.86
N LEU A 41 -14.02 13.29 2.53
CA LEU A 41 -13.93 12.57 1.25
C LEU A 41 -14.21 13.49 0.06
N GLU A 42 -15.18 14.40 0.16
CA GLU A 42 -15.49 15.35 -0.90
C GLU A 42 -14.36 16.36 -1.13
N GLU A 43 -13.75 16.90 -0.08
CA GLU A 43 -12.60 17.82 -0.21
C GLU A 43 -11.36 17.09 -0.74
N ALA A 44 -11.09 15.87 -0.28
CA ALA A 44 -10.03 15.03 -0.82
C ALA A 44 -10.24 14.72 -2.31
N ALA A 45 -11.50 14.49 -2.73
CA ALA A 45 -11.86 14.26 -4.13
C ALA A 45 -11.55 15.48 -5.01
N LYS A 46 -11.80 16.70 -4.51
CA LYS A 46 -11.45 17.94 -5.23
C LYS A 46 -9.92 18.07 -5.38
N LEU A 47 -9.16 17.90 -4.29
CA LEU A 47 -7.69 17.91 -4.34
C LEU A 47 -7.16 16.88 -5.34
N ALA A 48 -7.68 15.65 -5.28
CA ALA A 48 -7.27 14.56 -6.16
C ALA A 48 -7.61 14.86 -7.64
N GLY A 49 -8.85 15.25 -7.93
CA GLY A 49 -9.34 15.44 -9.30
C GLY A 49 -8.86 16.73 -9.96
N GLU A 50 -8.85 17.84 -9.22
CA GLU A 50 -8.62 19.17 -9.77
C GLU A 50 -7.16 19.64 -9.67
N VAL A 51 -6.40 19.18 -8.65
CA VAL A 51 -5.02 19.61 -8.42
C VAL A 51 -4.02 18.53 -8.81
N TRP A 52 -4.14 17.30 -8.30
CA TRP A 52 -3.15 16.25 -8.52
C TRP A 52 -3.34 15.50 -9.84
N GLY A 53 -4.57 15.21 -10.22
CA GLY A 53 -4.92 14.42 -11.41
C GLY A 53 -4.40 15.01 -12.72
N PRO A 54 -4.52 16.33 -12.97
CA PRO A 54 -3.99 16.97 -14.17
C PRO A 54 -2.47 16.83 -14.32
N LEU A 55 -1.73 16.76 -13.20
CA LEU A 55 -0.26 16.68 -13.20
C LEU A 55 0.29 15.27 -13.47
N ASN A 56 -0.54 14.24 -13.53
CA ASN A 56 -0.07 12.86 -13.64
C ASN A 56 0.65 12.60 -14.97
N ALA A 57 0.05 13.00 -16.10
CA ALA A 57 0.64 12.79 -17.42
C ALA A 57 1.81 13.74 -17.70
N SER A 58 1.70 15.01 -17.33
CA SER A 58 2.78 15.99 -17.51
C SER A 58 3.99 15.64 -16.64
N GLY A 59 3.76 15.20 -15.40
CA GLY A 59 4.82 14.75 -14.49
C GLY A 59 5.57 13.51 -14.99
N ASP A 60 4.88 12.55 -15.62
CA ASP A 60 5.51 11.39 -16.25
C ASP A 60 6.37 11.79 -17.47
N GLN A 61 5.87 12.71 -18.30
CA GLN A 61 6.58 13.18 -19.50
C GLN A 61 7.81 14.01 -19.16
N GLN A 62 7.72 14.91 -18.16
CA GLN A 62 8.83 15.77 -17.76
C GLN A 62 9.88 15.01 -16.93
N GLY A 63 9.41 14.18 -16.00
CA GLY A 63 10.26 13.50 -15.04
C GLY A 63 10.99 14.47 -14.08
N CYS A 64 11.89 13.91 -13.27
CA CYS A 64 12.77 14.66 -12.38
C CYS A 64 14.16 14.81 -13.00
N ALA A 65 14.86 15.90 -12.69
CA ALA A 65 16.22 16.15 -13.12
C ALA A 65 17.13 16.53 -11.95
N ARG A 66 18.27 15.82 -11.81
CA ARG A 66 19.31 16.20 -10.85
C ARG A 66 20.09 17.42 -11.39
N ARG A 67 20.28 18.42 -10.54
CA ARG A 67 21.09 19.61 -10.83
C ARG A 67 22.55 19.40 -10.45
N ASP A 68 23.44 20.27 -10.97
CA ASP A 68 24.88 20.21 -10.67
C ASP A 68 25.20 20.49 -9.19
N ASP A 69 24.34 21.25 -8.50
CA ASP A 69 24.44 21.55 -7.06
C ASP A 69 24.01 20.36 -6.16
N GLY A 70 23.60 19.25 -6.76
CA GLY A 70 23.10 18.06 -6.04
C GLY A 70 21.61 18.13 -5.72
N GLY A 71 20.91 19.23 -5.97
CA GLY A 71 19.47 19.33 -5.84
C GLY A 71 18.72 18.61 -6.96
N VAL A 72 17.42 18.43 -6.79
CA VAL A 72 16.55 17.79 -7.80
C VAL A 72 15.42 18.72 -8.18
N THR A 73 15.25 18.95 -9.48
CA THR A 73 14.12 19.67 -10.03
C THR A 73 12.96 18.70 -10.23
N LEU A 74 11.82 19.03 -9.65
CA LEU A 74 10.56 18.31 -9.80
C LEU A 74 9.82 18.74 -11.08
N PRO A 75 8.86 17.95 -11.58
CA PRO A 75 7.96 18.39 -12.66
C PRO A 75 7.20 19.67 -12.27
N GLU A 76 6.87 20.46 -13.30
CA GLU A 76 6.09 21.70 -13.13
C GLU A 76 4.76 21.43 -12.42
N GLY A 77 4.41 22.26 -11.43
CA GLY A 77 3.19 22.17 -10.65
C GLY A 77 3.26 21.23 -9.44
N PHE A 78 4.30 20.38 -9.32
CA PHE A 78 4.39 19.42 -8.20
C PHE A 78 4.62 20.11 -6.85
N ILE A 79 5.40 21.18 -6.83
CA ILE A 79 5.66 21.97 -5.60
C ILE A 79 4.37 22.60 -5.10
N GLU A 80 3.62 23.25 -6.00
CA GLU A 80 2.34 23.89 -5.70
C GLU A 80 1.28 22.87 -5.25
N ALA A 81 1.24 21.72 -5.92
CA ALA A 81 0.32 20.62 -5.58
C ALA A 81 0.65 20.00 -4.21
N TYR A 82 1.94 19.84 -3.89
CA TYR A 82 2.36 19.42 -2.54
C TYR A 82 2.02 20.47 -1.49
N ARG A 83 2.24 21.74 -1.78
CA ARG A 83 1.88 22.84 -0.88
C ARG A 83 0.39 22.86 -0.59
N ALA A 84 -0.46 22.75 -1.60
CA ALA A 84 -1.92 22.67 -1.42
C ALA A 84 -2.34 21.48 -0.54
N TYR A 85 -1.63 20.34 -0.65
CA TYR A 85 -1.81 19.19 0.23
C TYR A 85 -1.41 19.48 1.68
N ALA A 86 -0.25 20.10 1.90
CA ALA A 86 0.26 20.43 3.24
C ALA A 86 -0.62 21.49 3.91
N GLU A 87 -0.96 22.59 3.22
CA GLU A 87 -1.83 23.66 3.71
C GLU A 87 -3.25 23.17 4.03
N GLY A 88 -3.73 22.14 3.34
CA GLY A 88 -4.99 21.46 3.65
C GLY A 88 -4.93 20.55 4.89
N GLY A 89 -3.77 20.40 5.54
CA GLY A 89 -3.59 19.56 6.73
C GLY A 89 -3.63 18.05 6.48
N TRP A 90 -3.53 17.62 5.23
CA TRP A 90 -3.70 16.20 4.85
C TRP A 90 -2.61 15.27 5.39
N ASN A 91 -1.41 15.77 5.69
CA ASN A 91 -0.37 14.98 6.36
C ASN A 91 -0.78 14.51 7.76
N GLY A 92 -1.57 15.32 8.45
CA GLY A 92 -2.01 15.08 9.83
C GLY A 92 -3.32 14.31 9.95
N ILE A 93 -3.94 13.88 8.87
CA ILE A 93 -5.33 13.34 8.88
C ILE A 93 -5.52 12.18 9.88
N GLY A 94 -4.62 11.20 9.91
CA GLY A 94 -4.65 10.05 10.83
C GLY A 94 -3.75 10.23 12.08
N VAL A 95 -3.05 11.35 12.20
CA VAL A 95 -2.16 11.62 13.33
C VAL A 95 -2.98 12.15 14.49
N SER A 96 -2.67 11.71 15.73
CA SER A 96 -3.41 12.13 16.91
C SER A 96 -3.36 13.65 17.13
N GLU A 97 -4.42 14.21 17.68
CA GLU A 97 -4.50 15.64 18.03
C GLU A 97 -3.40 16.09 18.99
N ALA A 98 -2.97 15.21 19.90
CA ALA A 98 -1.85 15.47 20.81
C ALA A 98 -0.52 15.75 20.10
N LEU A 99 -0.38 15.29 18.85
CA LEU A 99 0.79 15.55 17.99
C LEU A 99 0.51 16.62 16.92
N GLY A 100 -0.63 17.32 17.01
CA GLY A 100 -1.02 18.37 16.06
C GLY A 100 -1.74 17.84 14.80
N GLY A 101 -2.17 16.59 14.77
CA GLY A 101 -2.97 16.01 13.69
C GLY A 101 -4.47 16.22 13.85
N GLN A 102 -5.26 15.57 13.00
CA GLN A 102 -6.73 15.66 13.00
C GLN A 102 -7.39 14.47 13.72
N GLY A 103 -6.65 13.44 14.10
CA GLY A 103 -7.14 12.29 14.87
C GLY A 103 -8.23 11.46 14.18
N LEU A 104 -8.33 11.47 12.84
CA LEU A 104 -9.32 10.68 12.13
C LEU A 104 -8.89 9.20 12.03
N PRO A 105 -9.87 8.27 11.94
CA PRO A 105 -9.58 6.85 11.80
C PRO A 105 -8.70 6.51 10.58
N GLU A 106 -7.87 5.46 10.71
CA GLU A 106 -7.02 4.97 9.61
C GLU A 106 -7.84 4.58 8.38
N VAL A 107 -9.06 4.10 8.56
CA VAL A 107 -9.97 3.77 7.45
C VAL A 107 -10.32 5.01 6.61
N VAL A 108 -10.44 6.18 7.23
CA VAL A 108 -10.68 7.47 6.53
C VAL A 108 -9.39 7.94 5.85
N ALA A 109 -8.27 7.92 6.57
CA ALA A 109 -6.96 8.28 6.02
C ALA A 109 -6.59 7.42 4.81
N SER A 110 -6.84 6.10 4.87
CA SER A 110 -6.63 5.18 3.76
C SER A 110 -7.52 5.47 2.56
N SER A 111 -8.77 5.89 2.79
CA SER A 111 -9.69 6.29 1.71
C SER A 111 -9.20 7.53 0.96
N VAL A 112 -8.69 8.53 1.69
CA VAL A 112 -8.07 9.73 1.10
C VAL A 112 -6.82 9.34 0.30
N GLN A 113 -5.97 8.48 0.84
CA GLN A 113 -4.76 8.03 0.15
C GLN A 113 -5.06 7.27 -1.15
N GLU A 114 -6.11 6.44 -1.20
CA GLU A 114 -6.53 5.78 -2.43
C GLU A 114 -6.83 6.81 -3.53
N MET A 115 -7.60 7.86 -3.20
CA MET A 115 -7.93 8.93 -4.14
C MET A 115 -6.68 9.66 -4.65
N LEU A 116 -5.76 10.02 -3.76
CA LEU A 116 -4.53 10.74 -4.11
C LEU A 116 -3.60 9.89 -4.97
N HIS A 117 -3.40 8.60 -4.64
CA HIS A 117 -2.59 7.70 -5.45
C HIS A 117 -3.23 7.39 -6.80
N GLY A 118 -4.56 7.32 -6.89
CA GLY A 118 -5.29 7.22 -8.15
C GLY A 118 -5.14 8.47 -9.01
N ALA A 119 -5.08 9.63 -8.38
CA ALA A 119 -4.87 10.91 -9.07
C ALA A 119 -3.42 11.05 -9.60
N ASN A 120 -2.43 10.80 -8.75
CA ASN A 120 -1.00 10.91 -9.11
C ASN A 120 -0.14 10.06 -8.17
N MET A 121 0.20 8.85 -8.60
CA MET A 121 1.01 7.93 -7.82
C MET A 121 2.41 8.49 -7.50
N ALA A 122 3.05 9.16 -8.45
CA ALA A 122 4.41 9.68 -8.30
C ALA A 122 4.49 10.75 -7.21
N LEU A 123 3.51 11.65 -7.14
CA LEU A 123 3.41 12.68 -6.11
C LEU A 123 3.00 12.09 -4.75
N GLY A 124 2.05 11.14 -4.74
CA GLY A 124 1.54 10.50 -3.53
C GLY A 124 2.59 9.75 -2.70
N LEU A 125 3.72 9.39 -3.31
CA LEU A 125 4.83 8.74 -2.60
C LEU A 125 5.47 9.63 -1.54
N CYS A 126 5.55 10.95 -1.75
CA CYS A 126 6.11 11.88 -0.79
C CYS A 126 5.38 11.89 0.56
N PRO A 127 4.06 12.18 0.61
CA PRO A 127 3.33 12.14 1.86
C PRO A 127 3.20 10.72 2.45
N MET A 128 3.17 9.68 1.63
CA MET A 128 3.13 8.30 2.13
C MET A 128 4.34 7.96 3.00
N LEU A 129 5.55 8.37 2.59
CA LEU A 129 6.76 8.15 3.36
C LEU A 129 6.84 9.07 4.57
N THR A 130 6.36 10.31 4.45
CA THR A 130 6.28 11.27 5.56
C THR A 130 5.40 10.73 6.68
N ALA A 131 4.22 10.18 6.36
CA ALA A 131 3.34 9.54 7.35
C ALA A 131 4.04 8.39 8.09
N GLY A 132 4.79 7.54 7.37
CA GLY A 132 5.60 6.49 8.01
C GLY A 132 6.70 7.04 8.93
N ALA A 133 7.34 8.15 8.56
CA ALA A 133 8.35 8.80 9.41
C ALA A 133 7.73 9.40 10.68
N ILE A 134 6.55 10.01 10.59
CA ILE A 134 5.77 10.49 11.74
C ILE A 134 5.50 9.35 12.71
N GLU A 135 4.98 8.23 12.22
CA GLU A 135 4.65 7.06 13.04
C GLU A 135 5.88 6.49 13.75
N ALA A 136 7.01 6.33 13.03
CA ALA A 136 8.25 5.84 13.62
C ALA A 136 8.78 6.76 14.73
N LEU A 137 8.76 8.07 14.51
CA LEU A 137 9.21 9.05 15.51
C LEU A 137 8.25 9.16 16.69
N ALA A 138 6.94 9.13 16.45
CA ALA A 138 5.93 9.16 17.51
C ALA A 138 6.09 7.98 18.49
N HIS A 139 6.42 6.79 17.98
CA HIS A 139 6.57 5.59 18.80
C HIS A 139 7.97 5.44 19.43
N HIS A 140 9.03 5.81 18.71
CA HIS A 140 10.40 5.44 19.08
C HIS A 140 11.32 6.64 19.30
N GLY A 141 10.95 7.85 18.89
CA GLY A 141 11.73 9.06 19.11
C GLY A 141 11.84 9.42 20.59
N SER A 142 12.97 10.00 21.01
CA SER A 142 13.06 10.68 22.31
C SER A 142 12.15 11.91 22.33
N ASP A 143 11.80 12.41 23.52
CA ASP A 143 10.94 13.58 23.64
C ASP A 143 11.54 14.79 22.90
N ALA A 144 12.86 14.98 22.98
CA ALA A 144 13.56 16.04 22.26
C ALA A 144 13.43 15.90 20.73
N LEU A 145 13.53 14.67 20.18
CA LEU A 145 13.33 14.44 18.75
C LEU A 145 11.86 14.66 18.34
N LYS A 146 10.91 14.23 19.17
CA LYS A 146 9.49 14.48 18.93
C LYS A 146 9.15 15.96 18.91
N GLU A 147 9.58 16.70 19.92
CA GLU A 147 9.34 18.16 20.02
C GLU A 147 9.95 18.93 18.84
N THR A 148 11.14 18.52 18.37
CA THR A 148 11.84 19.22 17.30
C THR A 148 11.26 18.92 15.91
N TYR A 149 10.93 17.64 15.62
CA TYR A 149 10.69 17.21 14.25
C TYR A 149 9.22 16.90 13.93
N LEU A 150 8.43 16.37 14.90
CA LEU A 150 7.05 15.96 14.61
C LEU A 150 6.14 17.09 14.18
N PRO A 151 6.14 18.29 14.82
CA PRO A 151 5.22 19.36 14.42
C PRO A 151 5.37 19.74 12.96
N ARG A 152 6.60 19.85 12.47
CA ARG A 152 6.90 20.22 11.07
C ARG A 152 6.58 19.13 10.07
N LEU A 153 6.74 17.86 10.45
CA LEU A 153 6.34 16.72 9.63
C LEU A 153 4.82 16.58 9.53
N VAL A 154 4.10 16.78 10.65
CA VAL A 154 2.63 16.74 10.69
C VAL A 154 2.02 17.91 9.92
N GLU A 155 2.59 19.10 10.04
CA GLU A 155 2.20 20.29 9.27
C GLU A 155 2.48 20.11 7.76
N GLY A 156 3.48 19.30 7.40
CA GLY A 156 3.90 19.09 6.02
C GLY A 156 4.91 20.08 5.48
N SER A 157 5.39 21.04 6.30
CA SER A 157 6.49 21.92 5.94
C SER A 157 7.83 21.17 5.79
N TRP A 158 7.98 20.01 6.46
CA TRP A 158 9.06 19.05 6.27
C TRP A 158 8.53 17.70 5.83
N THR A 159 9.38 16.94 5.12
CA THR A 159 9.05 15.59 4.63
C THR A 159 9.93 14.53 5.26
N GLY A 160 9.47 13.30 5.26
CA GLY A 160 10.20 12.16 5.77
C GLY A 160 10.57 11.15 4.68
N THR A 161 11.70 10.46 4.84
CA THR A 161 12.14 9.39 3.94
C THR A 161 12.64 8.18 4.71
N MET A 162 12.63 7.03 4.05
CA MET A 162 13.07 5.75 4.58
C MET A 162 14.35 5.29 3.86
N ASN A 163 15.47 5.16 4.58
CA ASN A 163 16.78 4.89 4.03
C ASN A 163 17.34 3.55 4.53
N LEU A 164 16.95 2.46 3.88
CA LEU A 164 17.35 1.09 4.23
C LEU A 164 18.40 0.55 3.27
N THR A 165 18.04 0.56 1.99
CA THR A 165 18.67 -0.21 0.91
C THR A 165 20.07 0.31 0.57
N GLU A 166 21.00 -0.62 0.43
CA GLU A 166 22.35 -0.38 -0.09
C GLU A 166 22.63 -1.32 -1.28
N PRO A 167 23.64 -1.07 -2.13
CA PRO A 167 23.89 -1.91 -3.31
C PRO A 167 23.99 -3.42 -3.02
N GLN A 168 24.47 -3.81 -1.84
CA GLN A 168 24.61 -5.20 -1.40
C GLN A 168 23.52 -5.65 -0.41
N ALA A 169 22.62 -4.77 0.02
CA ALA A 169 21.61 -5.00 1.04
C ALA A 169 20.23 -4.50 0.59
N GLY A 170 19.50 -5.35 -0.14
CA GLY A 170 18.12 -5.10 -0.56
C GLY A 170 17.14 -5.84 0.35
N SER A 171 16.69 -7.04 -0.03
CA SER A 171 15.81 -7.88 0.81
C SER A 171 16.51 -8.40 2.07
N ASP A 172 17.81 -8.66 1.99
CA ASP A 172 18.65 -9.03 3.14
C ASP A 172 19.37 -7.79 3.71
N LEU A 173 18.78 -7.16 4.71
CA LEU A 173 19.32 -6.00 5.40
C LEU A 173 20.45 -6.35 6.40
N SER A 174 20.67 -7.62 6.70
CA SER A 174 21.78 -8.04 7.59
C SER A 174 23.15 -7.59 7.06
N ARG A 175 23.24 -7.26 5.78
CA ARG A 175 24.44 -6.83 5.05
C ARG A 175 24.65 -5.32 4.96
N VAL A 176 23.81 -4.51 5.64
CA VAL A 176 23.97 -3.04 5.72
C VAL A 176 25.36 -2.68 6.23
N ARG A 177 26.02 -1.74 5.57
CA ARG A 177 27.41 -1.28 5.84
C ARG A 177 27.53 0.18 6.24
N THR A 178 26.49 1.00 6.04
CA THR A 178 26.47 2.40 6.53
C THR A 178 26.83 2.42 7.99
N ARG A 179 27.77 3.29 8.38
CA ARG A 179 28.31 3.40 9.74
C ARG A 179 27.81 4.65 10.42
N ALA A 180 27.56 4.57 11.71
CA ALA A 180 27.24 5.68 12.59
C ALA A 180 28.28 5.75 13.71
N VAL A 181 29.15 6.76 13.67
CA VAL A 181 30.23 6.96 14.63
C VAL A 181 29.77 7.94 15.70
N PRO A 182 29.81 7.59 17.00
CA PRO A 182 29.42 8.48 18.08
C PRO A 182 30.29 9.74 18.13
N CYS A 183 29.70 10.88 18.49
CA CYS A 183 30.37 12.17 18.71
C CYS A 183 30.11 12.66 20.15
N PRO A 184 30.62 11.96 21.18
CA PRO A 184 30.29 12.25 22.58
C PRO A 184 30.76 13.65 23.04
N ASP A 185 31.79 14.20 22.42
CA ASP A 185 32.31 15.54 22.72
C ASP A 185 31.35 16.66 22.23
N GLU A 186 30.43 16.34 21.30
CA GLU A 186 29.45 17.30 20.77
C GLU A 186 28.10 17.17 21.49
N ALA A 187 27.56 15.95 21.59
CA ALA A 187 26.36 15.58 22.36
C ALA A 187 26.25 14.05 22.47
N ALA A 188 25.68 13.56 23.57
CA ALA A 188 25.63 12.12 23.87
C ALA A 188 24.81 11.28 22.86
N ASP A 189 23.83 11.89 22.18
CA ASP A 189 22.94 11.29 21.20
C ASP A 189 23.31 11.60 19.75
N ARG A 190 24.42 12.32 19.51
CA ARG A 190 24.89 12.75 18.19
C ARG A 190 25.85 11.74 17.59
N TYR A 191 25.64 11.48 16.30
CA TYR A 191 26.45 10.55 15.50
C TYR A 191 26.83 11.20 14.18
N ARG A 192 27.96 10.76 13.61
CA ARG A 192 28.37 11.05 12.22
C ARG A 192 28.16 9.80 11.38
N LEU A 193 27.29 9.89 10.36
CA LEU A 193 26.98 8.80 9.47
C LEU A 193 27.86 8.85 8.22
N PHE A 194 28.31 7.66 7.78
CA PHE A 194 29.10 7.46 6.57
C PHE A 194 28.59 6.25 5.79
N GLY A 195 28.28 6.44 4.51
CA GLY A 195 27.82 5.38 3.64
C GLY A 195 26.93 5.86 2.51
N GLN A 196 26.37 4.91 1.76
CA GLN A 196 25.52 5.21 0.63
C GLN A 196 24.21 4.43 0.74
N LYS A 197 23.10 5.09 0.44
CA LYS A 197 21.77 4.51 0.33
C LYS A 197 21.25 4.68 -1.08
N ILE A 198 20.61 3.63 -1.62
CA ILE A 198 20.08 3.62 -2.99
C ILE A 198 18.56 3.42 -2.99
N PHE A 199 17.92 3.82 -4.08
CA PHE A 199 16.47 3.73 -4.27
C PHE A 199 15.66 4.52 -3.24
N ILE A 200 16.20 5.67 -2.79
CA ILE A 200 15.53 6.51 -1.80
C ILE A 200 14.47 7.37 -2.48
N THR A 201 13.22 7.00 -2.27
CA THR A 201 12.05 7.70 -2.77
C THR A 201 11.97 9.07 -2.15
N TRP A 202 11.84 10.13 -3.00
CA TRP A 202 11.79 11.52 -2.57
C TRP A 202 12.97 11.92 -1.67
N GLY A 203 14.16 11.34 -1.95
CA GLY A 203 15.36 11.54 -1.13
C GLY A 203 15.96 12.95 -1.24
N GLU A 204 15.71 13.68 -2.34
CA GLU A 204 16.12 15.07 -2.54
C GLU A 204 15.08 15.81 -3.38
N HIS A 205 14.64 16.97 -2.90
CA HIS A 205 13.67 17.83 -3.57
C HIS A 205 13.55 19.19 -2.87
N ASP A 206 12.84 20.13 -3.53
CA ASP A 206 12.58 21.48 -3.02
C ASP A 206 11.07 21.73 -2.74
N ALA A 207 10.24 20.68 -2.63
CA ALA A 207 8.81 20.81 -2.32
C ALA A 207 8.55 21.15 -0.85
N ALA A 208 9.49 20.86 0.03
CA ALA A 208 9.44 21.16 1.47
C ALA A 208 10.73 21.84 1.91
N GLU A 209 10.68 22.51 3.07
CA GLU A 209 11.81 23.26 3.63
C GLU A 209 12.96 22.36 4.09
N ASN A 210 12.64 21.15 4.58
CA ASN A 210 13.60 20.16 5.05
C ASN A 210 13.15 18.74 4.70
N ILE A 211 14.10 17.81 4.67
CA ILE A 211 13.85 16.38 4.50
C ILE A 211 14.48 15.66 5.69
N ILE A 212 13.70 14.82 6.35
CA ILE A 212 14.11 14.06 7.52
C ILE A 212 14.31 12.59 7.10
N HIS A 213 15.56 12.17 7.01
CA HIS A 213 15.93 10.82 6.60
C HIS A 213 15.98 9.89 7.82
N LEU A 214 15.19 8.82 7.81
CA LEU A 214 15.30 7.73 8.77
C LEU A 214 16.25 6.67 8.21
N VAL A 215 17.46 6.58 8.76
CA VAL A 215 18.59 5.85 8.18
C VAL A 215 18.97 4.65 9.04
N LEU A 216 19.02 3.45 8.45
CA LEU A 216 19.59 2.26 9.08
C LEU A 216 21.12 2.28 8.94
N ALA A 217 21.82 2.20 10.08
CA ALA A 217 23.27 2.18 10.12
C ALA A 217 23.80 1.32 11.28
N ARG A 218 25.11 1.04 11.28
CA ARG A 218 25.81 0.26 12.31
C ARG A 218 26.79 1.14 13.08
N LYS A 219 26.82 0.97 14.39
CA LYS A 219 27.92 1.48 15.21
C LYS A 219 29.20 0.64 14.96
N PRO A 220 30.39 1.21 15.23
CA PRO A 220 31.65 0.50 15.01
C PRO A 220 31.76 -0.86 15.71
N ASP A 221 31.26 -0.98 16.93
CA ASP A 221 31.33 -2.19 17.76
C ASP A 221 30.02 -3.02 17.74
N ALA A 222 29.13 -2.74 16.79
CA ALA A 222 27.85 -3.44 16.71
C ALA A 222 28.03 -4.89 16.25
N PRO A 223 27.26 -5.85 16.79
CA PRO A 223 27.30 -7.23 16.36
C PRO A 223 26.91 -7.38 14.89
N GLU A 224 27.39 -8.43 14.22
CA GLU A 224 26.98 -8.77 12.86
C GLU A 224 25.49 -9.12 12.78
N GLY A 225 24.93 -9.07 11.57
CA GLY A 225 23.55 -9.40 11.31
C GLY A 225 22.57 -8.30 11.72
N ASN A 226 21.30 -8.65 11.85
CA ASN A 226 20.20 -7.68 12.07
C ASN A 226 20.26 -7.00 13.44
N LYS A 227 20.83 -7.67 14.46
CA LYS A 227 20.92 -7.14 15.83
C LYS A 227 21.94 -6.01 15.99
N GLY A 228 22.80 -5.78 15.00
CA GLY A 228 23.74 -4.65 15.01
C GLY A 228 23.24 -3.41 14.28
N ILE A 229 22.03 -3.43 13.76
CA ILE A 229 21.46 -2.30 13.00
C ILE A 229 20.68 -1.41 13.94
N SER A 230 21.02 -0.11 13.95
CA SER A 230 20.30 0.96 14.67
C SER A 230 19.63 1.91 13.70
N LEU A 231 18.66 2.67 14.18
CA LEU A 231 17.92 3.66 13.40
C LEU A 231 18.38 5.06 13.79
N PHE A 232 18.64 5.91 12.80
CA PHE A 232 19.08 7.28 12.99
C PHE A 232 18.19 8.25 12.20
N LEU A 233 17.89 9.39 12.81
CA LEU A 233 17.27 10.53 12.17
C LEU A 233 18.40 11.43 11.65
N VAL A 234 18.41 11.73 10.35
CA VAL A 234 19.38 12.57 9.68
C VAL A 234 18.65 13.65 8.88
N PRO A 235 18.66 14.91 9.31
CA PRO A 235 18.00 15.98 8.57
C PRO A 235 18.85 16.45 7.38
N LYS A 236 18.23 16.89 6.29
CA LYS A 236 18.89 17.54 5.13
C LYS A 236 19.54 18.85 5.54
N PHE A 237 18.85 19.66 6.34
CA PHE A 237 19.38 20.84 7.02
C PHE A 237 19.31 20.63 8.51
N LEU A 238 20.40 20.97 9.22
CA LEU A 238 20.44 20.92 10.68
C LEU A 238 19.38 21.87 11.26
N VAL A 239 18.91 21.56 12.45
CA VAL A 239 17.90 22.37 13.13
C VAL A 239 18.55 23.05 14.33
N ASN A 240 18.44 24.37 14.39
CA ASN A 240 18.94 25.17 15.49
C ASN A 240 18.05 25.02 16.74
N ALA A 241 18.55 25.42 17.90
CA ALA A 241 17.82 25.33 19.17
C ALA A 241 16.50 26.14 19.20
N ASP A 242 16.35 27.14 18.34
CA ASP A 242 15.12 27.94 18.16
C ASP A 242 14.15 27.35 17.14
N GLY A 243 14.48 26.17 16.56
CA GLY A 243 13.68 25.49 15.54
C GLY A 243 13.88 26.01 14.10
N SER A 244 14.74 27.00 13.88
CA SER A 244 15.11 27.50 12.56
C SER A 244 16.05 26.55 11.83
N LEU A 245 16.06 26.61 10.48
CA LEU A 245 16.99 25.84 9.67
C LEU A 245 18.42 26.37 9.84
N GLY A 246 19.35 25.45 10.10
CA GLY A 246 20.77 25.69 10.18
C GLY A 246 21.51 25.38 8.88
N GLU A 247 22.76 24.96 9.01
CA GLU A 247 23.59 24.60 7.88
C GLU A 247 23.09 23.33 7.18
N ARG A 248 23.42 23.21 5.88
CA ARG A 248 23.18 21.98 5.13
C ARG A 248 24.04 20.85 5.73
N ASN A 249 23.39 19.74 6.02
CA ASN A 249 24.06 18.55 6.52
C ASN A 249 24.87 17.87 5.40
N ASP A 250 25.83 17.05 5.76
CA ASP A 250 26.69 16.28 4.84
C ASP A 250 25.92 15.08 4.22
N VAL A 251 24.81 15.41 3.55
CA VAL A 251 23.95 14.49 2.80
C VAL A 251 23.84 14.98 1.37
N VAL A 252 24.29 14.19 0.42
CA VAL A 252 24.37 14.55 -1.00
C VAL A 252 23.57 13.58 -1.84
N CYS A 253 22.72 14.10 -2.74
CA CYS A 253 22.12 13.30 -3.79
C CYS A 253 23.15 13.06 -4.90
N ALA A 254 23.75 11.87 -4.89
CA ALA A 254 24.77 11.50 -5.87
C ALA A 254 24.17 11.29 -7.28
N SER A 255 22.98 10.67 -7.36
CA SER A 255 22.24 10.43 -8.60
C SER A 255 20.76 10.22 -8.34
N ILE A 256 19.97 10.30 -9.42
CA ILE A 256 18.59 9.83 -9.45
C ILE A 256 18.45 8.71 -10.49
N GLU A 257 17.52 7.79 -10.25
CA GLU A 257 17.31 6.63 -11.11
C GLU A 257 16.47 6.98 -12.34
N HIS A 258 16.87 6.44 -13.50
CA HIS A 258 16.05 6.40 -14.71
C HIS A 258 15.18 5.12 -14.66
N LYS A 259 13.88 5.28 -14.50
CA LYS A 259 12.95 4.21 -14.13
C LYS A 259 11.96 3.85 -15.22
N LEU A 260 11.32 2.68 -15.10
CA LEU A 260 10.24 2.23 -15.97
C LEU A 260 8.99 3.15 -15.88
N GLY A 261 8.66 3.61 -14.68
CA GLY A 261 7.49 4.46 -14.38
C GLY A 261 7.74 5.37 -13.20
N ILE A 262 6.67 6.05 -12.74
CA ILE A 262 6.72 7.06 -11.66
C ILE A 262 7.84 8.10 -11.89
N HIS A 263 7.97 8.57 -13.13
CA HIS A 263 9.06 9.47 -13.54
C HIS A 263 9.06 10.79 -12.76
N GLY A 264 7.88 11.27 -12.33
CA GLY A 264 7.73 12.46 -11.50
C GLY A 264 8.13 12.27 -10.02
N SER A 265 8.52 11.05 -9.61
CA SER A 265 9.02 10.77 -8.25
C SER A 265 10.53 10.64 -8.28
N PRO A 266 11.30 11.52 -7.60
CA PRO A 266 12.75 11.41 -7.56
C PRO A 266 13.13 10.19 -6.69
N THR A 267 13.81 9.22 -7.30
CA THR A 267 14.35 8.05 -6.62
C THR A 267 15.86 8.20 -6.56
N CYS A 268 16.38 8.51 -5.37
CA CYS A 268 17.72 9.03 -5.19
C CYS A 268 18.71 7.94 -4.72
N THR A 269 19.96 8.09 -5.12
CA THR A 269 21.12 7.54 -4.42
C THR A 269 21.65 8.66 -3.53
N LEU A 270 21.63 8.45 -2.20
CA LEU A 270 22.10 9.40 -1.21
C LEU A 270 23.47 8.96 -0.65
N SER A 271 24.42 9.87 -0.64
CA SER A 271 25.71 9.73 0.04
C SER A 271 25.67 10.48 1.36
N PHE A 272 26.03 9.81 2.42
CA PHE A 272 26.12 10.34 3.77
C PHE A 272 27.59 10.43 4.14
N GLY A 273 28.06 11.62 4.50
CA GLY A 273 29.40 11.83 5.02
C GLY A 273 30.51 11.78 3.97
N GLU A 274 30.40 12.55 2.90
CA GLU A 274 31.50 12.75 1.94
C GLU A 274 32.61 13.66 2.48
N GLY A 275 32.26 14.53 3.43
CA GLY A 275 33.18 15.42 4.13
C GLY A 275 33.46 14.93 5.56
N GLU A 276 32.88 15.62 6.54
CA GLU A 276 33.10 15.35 7.97
C GLU A 276 32.19 14.29 8.58
N GLY A 277 31.16 13.84 7.86
CA GLY A 277 30.14 12.92 8.30
C GLY A 277 28.78 13.58 8.47
N ALA A 278 27.71 12.93 7.99
CA ALA A 278 26.36 13.42 8.14
C ALA A 278 25.90 13.35 9.59
N ILE A 279 25.50 14.46 10.18
CA ILE A 279 25.00 14.50 11.55
C ILE A 279 23.65 13.79 11.64
N GLY A 280 23.56 12.86 12.59
CA GLY A 280 22.33 12.13 12.87
C GLY A 280 22.14 11.87 14.35
N TYR A 281 20.90 11.51 14.70
CA TYR A 281 20.46 11.29 16.08
C TYR A 281 19.87 9.89 16.21
N LEU A 282 20.21 9.16 17.27
CA LEU A 282 19.67 7.82 17.51
C LEU A 282 18.16 7.87 17.75
N VAL A 283 17.42 7.02 17.05
CA VAL A 283 15.98 6.82 17.26
C VAL A 283 15.75 5.50 17.97
N GLY A 284 15.22 5.56 19.19
CA GLY A 284 14.96 4.40 20.04
C GLY A 284 16.25 3.76 20.58
N GLU A 285 16.27 2.43 20.69
CA GLU A 285 17.36 1.67 21.31
C GLU A 285 18.38 1.20 20.26
N GLU A 286 19.65 1.17 20.65
CA GLU A 286 20.73 0.62 19.84
C GLU A 286 20.51 -0.88 19.50
N GLY A 287 20.85 -1.27 18.28
CA GLY A 287 20.70 -2.64 17.81
C GLY A 287 19.25 -3.09 17.57
N ARG A 288 18.28 -2.20 17.75
CA ARG A 288 16.87 -2.44 17.48
C ARG A 288 16.31 -1.65 16.31
N GLY A 289 17.18 -1.05 15.50
CA GLY A 289 16.76 -0.18 14.39
C GLY A 289 15.83 -0.88 13.40
N LEU A 290 16.04 -2.15 13.12
CA LEU A 290 15.14 -2.91 12.25
C LEU A 290 13.75 -3.08 12.87
N ASN A 291 13.67 -3.31 14.20
CA ASN A 291 12.39 -3.41 14.91
C ASN A 291 11.63 -2.09 14.88
N HIS A 292 12.33 -0.97 15.11
CA HIS A 292 11.75 0.37 15.06
C HIS A 292 11.28 0.72 13.63
N MET A 293 12.07 0.36 12.63
CA MET A 293 11.72 0.54 11.23
C MET A 293 10.53 -0.34 10.79
N PHE A 294 10.31 -1.52 11.43
CA PHE A 294 9.14 -2.35 11.14
C PHE A 294 7.81 -1.67 11.51
N THR A 295 7.78 -0.77 12.47
CA THR A 295 6.60 0.05 12.77
C THR A 295 6.21 0.86 11.53
N MET A 296 7.16 1.61 10.95
CA MET A 296 6.98 2.35 9.71
C MET A 296 6.66 1.43 8.52
N MET A 297 7.38 0.31 8.39
CA MET A 297 7.22 -0.61 7.25
C MET A 297 5.86 -1.31 7.21
N ASN A 298 5.28 -1.69 8.35
CA ASN A 298 3.98 -2.34 8.37
C ASN A 298 2.88 -1.38 7.90
N GLU A 299 2.95 -0.13 8.34
CA GLU A 299 2.05 0.92 7.86
C GLU A 299 2.28 1.22 6.38
N ALA A 300 3.53 1.40 5.96
CA ALA A 300 3.89 1.58 4.55
C ALA A 300 3.40 0.42 3.67
N ARG A 301 3.43 -0.83 4.14
CA ARG A 301 2.92 -2.00 3.39
C ARG A 301 1.42 -1.93 3.15
N HIS A 302 0.62 -1.56 4.15
CA HIS A 302 -0.80 -1.33 3.97
C HIS A 302 -1.05 -0.22 2.94
N LYS A 303 -0.35 0.92 3.09
CA LYS A 303 -0.44 2.07 2.18
C LYS A 303 -0.01 1.74 0.74
N VAL A 304 0.97 0.85 0.54
CA VAL A 304 1.34 0.35 -0.80
C VAL A 304 0.23 -0.53 -1.40
N GLY A 305 -0.49 -1.29 -0.59
CA GLY A 305 -1.71 -1.96 -1.04
C GLY A 305 -2.77 -0.98 -1.55
N ILE A 306 -3.04 0.07 -0.76
CA ILE A 306 -3.95 1.18 -1.14
C ILE A 306 -3.46 1.89 -2.41
N GLN A 307 -2.17 2.13 -2.55
CA GLN A 307 -1.57 2.71 -3.76
C GLN A 307 -1.85 1.85 -5.01
N GLY A 308 -1.70 0.53 -4.91
CA GLY A 308 -2.06 -0.38 -6.00
C GLY A 308 -3.55 -0.26 -6.38
N ILE A 309 -4.43 -0.12 -5.38
CA ILE A 309 -5.88 0.06 -5.62
C ILE A 309 -6.17 1.38 -6.31
N GLY A 310 -5.53 2.47 -5.91
CA GLY A 310 -5.68 3.78 -6.55
C GLY A 310 -5.30 3.74 -8.04
N VAL A 311 -4.16 3.11 -8.38
CA VAL A 311 -3.75 2.94 -9.78
C VAL A 311 -4.70 2.02 -10.54
N ALA A 312 -5.18 0.94 -9.93
CA ALA A 312 -6.18 0.04 -10.52
C ALA A 312 -7.50 0.77 -10.81
N GLU A 313 -7.95 1.62 -9.88
CA GLU A 313 -9.14 2.46 -10.07
C GLU A 313 -8.98 3.39 -11.25
N ARG A 314 -7.86 4.12 -11.33
CA ARG A 314 -7.60 4.99 -12.48
C ARG A 314 -7.56 4.24 -13.80
N ALA A 315 -6.89 3.08 -13.85
CA ALA A 315 -6.84 2.24 -15.04
C ALA A 315 -8.23 1.74 -15.45
N CYS A 316 -9.05 1.39 -14.45
CA CYS A 316 -10.43 0.97 -14.66
C CYS A 316 -11.27 2.10 -15.28
N GLN A 317 -11.27 3.29 -14.68
CA GLN A 317 -12.00 4.45 -15.20
C GLN A 317 -11.57 4.81 -16.62
N HIS A 318 -10.26 4.82 -16.87
CA HIS A 318 -9.70 5.15 -18.18
C HIS A 318 -10.14 4.15 -19.25
N ALA A 319 -10.12 2.84 -18.93
CA ALA A 319 -10.60 1.79 -19.83
C ALA A 319 -12.11 1.87 -20.08
N PHE A 320 -12.91 2.16 -19.07
CA PHE A 320 -14.35 2.35 -19.21
C PHE A 320 -14.68 3.55 -20.10
N ALA A 321 -14.05 4.71 -19.86
CA ALA A 321 -14.27 5.91 -20.66
C ALA A 321 -13.93 5.66 -22.14
N TYR A 322 -12.79 5.04 -22.41
CA TYR A 322 -12.40 4.68 -23.78
C TYR A 322 -13.37 3.70 -24.43
N ALA A 323 -13.80 2.66 -23.71
CA ALA A 323 -14.68 1.63 -24.25
C ALA A 323 -16.08 2.15 -24.57
N LEU A 324 -16.57 3.13 -23.82
CA LEU A 324 -17.87 3.79 -24.05
C LEU A 324 -17.85 4.76 -25.24
N ASP A 325 -16.70 5.35 -25.54
CA ASP A 325 -16.52 6.31 -26.65
C ASP A 325 -16.14 5.61 -27.96
N ARG A 326 -15.31 4.57 -27.93
CA ARG A 326 -14.74 3.93 -29.11
C ARG A 326 -15.77 3.09 -29.86
N VAL A 327 -16.20 3.54 -31.04
CA VAL A 327 -17.03 2.77 -31.96
C VAL A 327 -16.15 1.86 -32.82
N GLN A 328 -16.38 0.55 -32.79
CA GLN A 328 -15.66 -0.43 -33.64
C GLN A 328 -16.45 -1.75 -33.74
N GLY A 329 -16.57 -2.23 -34.97
CA GLY A 329 -17.28 -3.47 -35.25
C GLY A 329 -18.81 -3.33 -35.21
N LYS A 330 -19.51 -4.47 -35.17
CA LYS A 330 -20.97 -4.53 -35.14
C LYS A 330 -21.44 -5.50 -34.08
N VAL A 331 -22.49 -5.11 -33.36
CA VAL A 331 -23.24 -5.98 -32.44
C VAL A 331 -24.68 -6.08 -32.94
N ARG A 332 -25.16 -7.29 -33.13
CA ARG A 332 -26.51 -7.57 -33.67
C ARG A 332 -26.80 -6.85 -35.00
N GLY A 333 -25.75 -6.68 -35.83
CA GLY A 333 -25.86 -6.08 -37.16
C GLY A 333 -25.72 -4.57 -37.22
N SER A 334 -25.68 -3.85 -36.10
CA SER A 334 -25.49 -2.40 -36.01
C SER A 334 -24.10 -2.03 -35.54
N GLU A 335 -23.57 -0.89 -35.97
CA GLU A 335 -22.35 -0.31 -35.40
C GLU A 335 -22.52 -0.15 -33.88
N ALA A 336 -21.45 -0.46 -33.14
CA ALA A 336 -21.49 -0.50 -31.70
C ALA A 336 -20.21 0.08 -31.09
N THR A 337 -20.32 0.64 -29.89
CA THR A 337 -19.12 0.91 -29.07
C THR A 337 -18.48 -0.42 -28.63
N ILE A 338 -17.19 -0.39 -28.38
CA ILE A 338 -16.50 -1.62 -28.01
C ILE A 338 -17.00 -2.18 -26.66
N SER A 339 -17.61 -1.33 -25.82
CA SER A 339 -18.24 -1.75 -24.56
C SER A 339 -19.42 -2.71 -24.75
N GLU A 340 -19.99 -2.81 -25.96
CA GLU A 340 -21.09 -3.72 -26.27
C GLU A 340 -20.62 -5.14 -26.61
N HIS A 341 -19.34 -5.35 -26.95
CA HIS A 341 -18.77 -6.65 -27.23
C HIS A 341 -18.54 -7.45 -25.93
N LEU A 342 -19.02 -8.69 -25.88
CA LEU A 342 -19.01 -9.50 -24.66
C LEU A 342 -17.61 -9.72 -24.06
N ASP A 343 -16.56 -9.84 -24.89
CA ASP A 343 -15.20 -10.01 -24.39
C ASP A 343 -14.66 -8.71 -23.75
N VAL A 344 -14.98 -7.55 -24.35
CA VAL A 344 -14.66 -6.25 -23.73
C VAL A 344 -15.42 -6.05 -22.43
N ARG A 345 -16.72 -6.38 -22.41
CA ARG A 345 -17.52 -6.38 -21.16
C ARG A 345 -16.91 -7.25 -20.08
N ARG A 346 -16.44 -8.45 -20.44
CA ARG A 346 -15.76 -9.36 -19.50
C ARG A 346 -14.48 -8.72 -18.94
N MET A 347 -13.67 -8.05 -19.77
CA MET A 347 -12.47 -7.34 -19.32
C MET A 347 -12.84 -6.19 -18.37
N LEU A 348 -13.78 -5.32 -18.75
CA LEU A 348 -14.23 -4.19 -17.93
C LEU A 348 -14.81 -4.65 -16.59
N LEU A 349 -15.69 -5.66 -16.62
CA LEU A 349 -16.30 -6.20 -15.40
C LEU A 349 -15.24 -6.87 -14.50
N SER A 350 -14.25 -7.56 -15.08
CA SER A 350 -13.11 -8.11 -14.35
C SER A 350 -12.29 -7.02 -13.66
N MET A 351 -12.00 -5.90 -14.33
CA MET A 351 -11.29 -4.76 -13.77
C MET A 351 -12.08 -4.17 -12.59
N ARG A 352 -13.38 -3.89 -12.79
CA ARG A 352 -14.24 -3.29 -11.75
C ARG A 352 -14.41 -4.21 -10.54
N ALA A 353 -14.77 -5.48 -10.75
CA ALA A 353 -14.99 -6.43 -9.67
C ALA A 353 -13.75 -6.65 -8.78
N ARG A 354 -12.58 -6.70 -9.41
CA ARG A 354 -11.30 -6.82 -8.67
C ARG A 354 -11.00 -5.54 -7.89
N THR A 355 -11.11 -4.38 -8.51
CA THR A 355 -10.85 -3.09 -7.83
C THR A 355 -11.77 -2.92 -6.62
N ASP A 356 -13.06 -3.23 -6.76
CA ASP A 356 -14.03 -3.17 -5.66
C ASP A 356 -13.66 -4.14 -4.53
N ALA A 357 -13.29 -5.37 -4.88
CA ALA A 357 -12.90 -6.40 -3.91
C ALA A 357 -11.63 -6.02 -3.12
N LEU A 358 -10.62 -5.49 -3.81
CA LEU A 358 -9.37 -5.04 -3.21
C LEU A 358 -9.59 -3.85 -2.27
N ARG A 359 -10.38 -2.85 -2.70
CA ARG A 359 -10.78 -1.69 -1.88
C ARG A 359 -11.46 -2.14 -0.60
N ALA A 360 -12.49 -2.99 -0.71
CA ALA A 360 -13.24 -3.46 0.44
C ALA A 360 -12.34 -4.23 1.42
N LEU A 361 -11.43 -5.09 0.93
CA LEU A 361 -10.50 -5.83 1.79
C LEU A 361 -9.47 -4.91 2.46
N ALA A 362 -8.92 -3.93 1.75
CA ALA A 362 -7.93 -3.01 2.29
C ALA A 362 -8.54 -2.06 3.33
N LEU A 363 -9.75 -1.54 3.10
CA LEU A 363 -10.45 -0.72 4.08
C LEU A 363 -10.96 -1.55 5.28
N TYR A 364 -11.33 -2.82 5.08
CA TYR A 364 -11.57 -3.74 6.19
C TYR A 364 -10.29 -3.91 7.04
N CYS A 365 -9.12 -4.05 6.43
CA CYS A 365 -7.84 -4.11 7.14
C CYS A 365 -7.54 -2.81 7.92
N ALA A 366 -7.83 -1.64 7.32
CA ALA A 366 -7.70 -0.33 7.99
C ALA A 366 -8.62 -0.22 9.21
N ALA A 367 -9.87 -0.67 9.10
CA ALA A 367 -10.79 -0.69 10.25
C ALA A 367 -10.35 -1.68 11.34
N GLU A 368 -9.70 -2.80 11.01
CA GLU A 368 -9.09 -3.69 12.01
C GLU A 368 -7.85 -3.05 12.66
N LEU A 369 -7.09 -2.18 11.94
CA LEU A 369 -6.02 -1.36 12.54
C LEU A 369 -6.59 -0.37 13.57
N ASP A 370 -7.71 0.29 13.25
CA ASP A 370 -8.40 1.17 14.20
C ASP A 370 -8.81 0.41 15.46
N VAL A 371 -9.43 -0.77 15.30
CA VAL A 371 -9.81 -1.64 16.44
C VAL A 371 -8.59 -2.07 17.25
N ALA A 372 -7.50 -2.47 16.59
CA ALA A 372 -6.27 -2.92 17.25
C ALA A 372 -5.61 -1.82 18.09
N ARG A 373 -5.78 -0.56 17.71
CA ARG A 373 -5.21 0.60 18.41
C ARG A 373 -6.14 1.16 19.47
N HIS A 374 -7.44 1.23 19.20
CA HIS A 374 -8.40 2.04 19.96
C HIS A 374 -9.49 1.28 20.71
N ALA A 375 -9.76 -0.01 20.44
CA ALA A 375 -10.80 -0.74 21.18
C ALA A 375 -10.55 -0.71 22.68
N GLY A 376 -11.62 -0.52 23.47
CA GLY A 376 -11.52 -0.46 24.93
C GLY A 376 -11.07 -1.79 25.55
N ASP A 377 -11.50 -2.93 24.99
CA ASP A 377 -11.13 -4.26 25.47
C ASP A 377 -9.78 -4.72 24.91
N ALA A 378 -8.86 -5.10 25.81
CA ALA A 378 -7.53 -5.58 25.43
C ALA A 378 -7.55 -6.91 24.64
N SER A 379 -8.54 -7.78 24.89
CA SER A 379 -8.70 -9.03 24.15
C SER A 379 -9.14 -8.77 22.70
N GLU A 380 -10.01 -7.79 22.49
CA GLU A 380 -10.43 -7.32 21.19
C GLU A 380 -9.28 -6.69 20.41
N ARG A 381 -8.50 -5.80 21.05
CA ARG A 381 -7.28 -5.23 20.42
C ARG A 381 -6.32 -6.32 19.98
N LYS A 382 -6.06 -7.32 20.83
CA LYS A 382 -5.17 -8.44 20.49
C LYS A 382 -5.70 -9.28 19.33
N ALA A 383 -6.98 -9.57 19.29
CA ALA A 383 -7.61 -10.33 18.22
C ALA A 383 -7.58 -9.55 16.89
N ALA A 384 -7.87 -8.25 16.92
CA ALA A 384 -7.77 -7.38 15.76
C ALA A 384 -6.34 -7.30 15.23
N GLN A 385 -5.33 -7.13 16.10
CA GLN A 385 -3.92 -7.14 15.71
C GLN A 385 -3.51 -8.46 15.04
N ALA A 386 -4.00 -9.58 15.54
CA ALA A 386 -3.71 -10.89 14.92
C ALA A 386 -4.31 -10.99 13.50
N ARG A 387 -5.53 -10.47 13.28
CA ARG A 387 -6.12 -10.37 11.92
C ARG A 387 -5.33 -9.43 11.02
N VAL A 388 -4.96 -8.25 11.51
CA VAL A 388 -4.10 -7.28 10.80
C VAL A 388 -2.79 -7.92 10.37
N ASP A 389 -2.16 -8.70 11.24
CA ASP A 389 -0.92 -9.41 10.94
C ASP A 389 -1.06 -10.35 9.73
N VAL A 390 -2.20 -11.00 9.54
CA VAL A 390 -2.51 -11.83 8.37
C VAL A 390 -2.88 -10.98 7.16
N LEU A 391 -3.66 -9.91 7.35
CA LEU A 391 -4.22 -9.11 6.26
C LEU A 391 -3.18 -8.24 5.55
N ILE A 392 -2.24 -7.62 6.27
CA ILE A 392 -1.24 -6.70 5.67
C ILE A 392 -0.44 -7.34 4.53
N PRO A 393 0.18 -8.55 4.67
CA PRO A 393 0.85 -9.21 3.56
C PRO A 393 -0.06 -9.48 2.36
N VAL A 394 -1.31 -9.87 2.62
CA VAL A 394 -2.31 -10.12 1.57
C VAL A 394 -2.68 -8.80 0.88
N VAL A 395 -3.03 -7.76 1.62
CA VAL A 395 -3.38 -6.44 1.06
C VAL A 395 -2.22 -5.89 0.24
N LYS A 396 -0.99 -5.89 0.77
CA LYS A 396 0.17 -5.37 0.03
C LYS A 396 0.44 -6.16 -1.24
N SER A 397 0.58 -7.48 -1.11
CA SER A 397 1.04 -8.31 -2.22
C SER A 397 -0.05 -8.51 -3.27
N PHE A 398 -1.22 -8.94 -2.84
CA PHE A 398 -2.30 -9.29 -3.76
C PHE A 398 -2.85 -8.05 -4.48
N SER A 399 -3.04 -6.92 -3.76
CA SER A 399 -3.54 -5.70 -4.41
C SER A 399 -2.57 -5.17 -5.47
N THR A 400 -1.27 -5.21 -5.19
CA THR A 400 -0.27 -4.70 -6.14
C THR A 400 -0.09 -5.60 -7.36
N ASP A 401 -0.15 -6.93 -7.21
CA ASP A 401 -0.14 -7.86 -8.34
C ASP A 401 -1.41 -7.69 -9.19
N GLN A 402 -2.57 -7.57 -8.55
CA GLN A 402 -3.83 -7.32 -9.26
C GLN A 402 -3.83 -5.95 -9.96
N ALA A 403 -3.22 -4.92 -9.37
CA ALA A 403 -3.11 -3.60 -10.01
C ALA A 403 -2.34 -3.65 -11.33
N VAL A 404 -1.24 -4.39 -11.37
CA VAL A 404 -0.47 -4.60 -12.62
C VAL A 404 -1.32 -5.32 -13.68
N ASP A 405 -2.04 -6.38 -13.30
CA ASP A 405 -2.92 -7.11 -14.23
C ASP A 405 -4.10 -6.25 -14.70
N ILE A 406 -4.70 -5.46 -13.82
CA ILE A 406 -5.78 -4.52 -14.16
C ILE A 406 -5.27 -3.44 -15.12
N ALA A 407 -4.12 -2.82 -14.86
CA ALA A 407 -3.53 -1.82 -15.74
C ALA A 407 -3.16 -2.41 -17.11
N SER A 408 -2.62 -3.64 -17.15
CA SER A 408 -2.35 -4.38 -18.40
C SER A 408 -3.64 -4.65 -19.19
N ARG A 409 -4.73 -4.99 -18.52
CA ARG A 409 -6.06 -5.14 -19.17
C ARG A 409 -6.58 -3.80 -19.70
N GLY A 410 -6.30 -2.72 -19.00
CA GLY A 410 -6.58 -1.35 -19.48
C GLY A 410 -5.91 -1.09 -20.82
N VAL A 411 -4.62 -1.42 -20.97
CA VAL A 411 -3.91 -1.35 -22.26
C VAL A 411 -4.60 -2.22 -23.31
N GLN A 412 -5.00 -3.45 -22.97
CA GLN A 412 -5.70 -4.35 -23.89
C GLN A 412 -7.05 -3.82 -24.35
N VAL A 413 -7.84 -3.20 -23.47
CA VAL A 413 -9.14 -2.57 -23.81
C VAL A 413 -8.96 -1.44 -24.83
N HIS A 414 -7.89 -0.66 -24.72
CA HIS A 414 -7.56 0.40 -25.68
C HIS A 414 -7.06 -0.13 -27.03
N GLY A 415 -6.70 -1.42 -27.15
CA GLY A 415 -6.12 -1.99 -28.35
C GLY A 415 -4.80 -1.31 -28.74
N GLY A 416 -4.58 -1.04 -30.03
CA GLY A 416 -3.37 -0.37 -30.50
C GLY A 416 -3.12 1.00 -29.85
N MET A 417 -4.16 1.74 -29.52
CA MET A 417 -4.06 3.01 -28.80
C MET A 417 -3.53 2.85 -27.37
N GLY A 418 -3.76 1.72 -26.71
CA GLY A 418 -3.22 1.43 -25.39
C GLY A 418 -1.70 1.29 -25.34
N PHE A 419 -1.07 1.03 -26.49
CA PHE A 419 0.39 0.92 -26.64
C PHE A 419 1.06 2.28 -26.95
N ILE A 420 0.25 3.32 -27.17
CA ILE A 420 0.70 4.69 -27.45
C ILE A 420 0.73 5.48 -26.14
N GLU A 421 1.89 6.05 -25.80
CA GLU A 421 2.14 6.75 -24.51
C GLU A 421 1.16 7.90 -24.28
N GLU A 422 0.83 8.68 -25.31
CA GLU A 422 -0.05 9.85 -25.22
C GLU A 422 -1.46 9.52 -24.76
N THR A 423 -1.90 8.26 -24.91
CA THR A 423 -3.22 7.83 -24.40
C THR A 423 -3.25 7.69 -22.88
N GLY A 424 -2.10 7.43 -22.26
CA GLY A 424 -1.92 7.30 -20.81
C GLY A 424 -2.18 5.89 -20.24
N ALA A 425 -2.70 4.95 -21.04
CA ALA A 425 -2.88 3.57 -20.57
C ALA A 425 -1.53 2.88 -20.29
N ALA A 426 -0.53 3.16 -21.13
CA ALA A 426 0.84 2.65 -20.97
C ALA A 426 1.48 3.16 -19.68
N GLN A 427 1.32 4.46 -19.34
CA GLN A 427 1.82 5.04 -18.10
C GLN A 427 1.27 4.30 -16.88
N LEU A 428 -0.03 4.04 -16.81
CA LEU A 428 -0.66 3.37 -15.66
C LEU A 428 -0.09 1.96 -15.43
N LEU A 429 0.25 1.23 -16.50
CA LEU A 429 0.92 -0.07 -16.40
C LEU A 429 2.36 0.08 -15.89
N ARG A 430 3.12 1.06 -16.42
CA ARG A 430 4.50 1.34 -16.01
C ARG A 430 4.56 1.73 -14.53
N ASP A 431 3.68 2.61 -14.09
CA ASP A 431 3.62 3.09 -12.71
C ASP A 431 3.21 1.98 -11.73
N ALA A 432 2.23 1.14 -12.08
CA ALA A 432 1.81 0.02 -11.24
C ALA A 432 2.94 -0.97 -10.96
N ARG A 433 3.90 -1.12 -11.88
CA ARG A 433 4.87 -2.23 -11.86
C ARG A 433 5.86 -2.17 -10.70
N ILE A 434 6.11 -1.00 -10.10
CA ILE A 434 7.01 -0.89 -8.95
C ILE A 434 6.39 -1.45 -7.66
N ALA A 435 5.08 -1.36 -7.49
CA ALA A 435 4.41 -1.69 -6.25
C ALA A 435 4.60 -3.16 -5.79
N PRO A 436 4.67 -4.18 -6.66
CA PRO A 436 5.06 -5.54 -6.28
C PRO A 436 6.52 -5.70 -5.83
N ILE A 437 7.38 -4.73 -6.09
CA ILE A 437 8.84 -4.85 -5.91
C ILE A 437 9.30 -4.21 -4.61
N TYR A 438 8.92 -2.95 -4.34
CA TYR A 438 9.42 -2.18 -3.19
C TYR A 438 8.63 -2.46 -1.89
N GLU A 439 9.10 -1.90 -0.77
CA GLU A 439 8.56 -2.08 0.59
C GLU A 439 8.46 -3.56 1.03
N GLY A 440 9.46 -4.33 0.58
CA GLY A 440 9.47 -5.78 0.62
C GLY A 440 8.72 -6.38 -0.57
N THR A 441 9.45 -7.15 -1.39
CA THR A 441 8.86 -7.79 -2.57
C THR A 441 7.64 -8.63 -2.20
N ASN A 442 6.73 -8.85 -3.16
CA ASN A 442 5.55 -9.68 -2.92
C ASN A 442 5.92 -11.11 -2.46
N GLY A 443 7.07 -11.65 -2.93
CA GLY A 443 7.61 -12.90 -2.41
C GLY A 443 7.98 -12.83 -0.92
N ILE A 444 8.56 -11.72 -0.45
CA ILE A 444 8.84 -11.51 0.97
C ILE A 444 7.56 -11.40 1.79
N GLN A 445 6.50 -10.77 1.26
CA GLN A 445 5.19 -10.75 1.93
C GLN A 445 4.60 -12.15 2.05
N ALA A 446 4.72 -12.95 0.99
CA ALA A 446 4.25 -14.34 0.99
C ALA A 446 4.99 -15.18 2.02
N LEU A 447 6.32 -15.06 2.08
CA LEU A 447 7.16 -15.72 3.10
C LEU A 447 6.81 -15.25 4.52
N ASP A 448 6.54 -13.96 4.71
CA ASP A 448 6.12 -13.41 6.01
C ASP A 448 4.78 -14.01 6.46
N LEU A 449 3.82 -14.14 5.55
CA LEU A 449 2.53 -14.75 5.82
C LEU A 449 2.68 -16.24 6.17
N ALA A 450 3.26 -17.03 5.27
CA ALA A 450 3.29 -18.49 5.37
C ALA A 450 4.30 -19.00 6.41
N GLY A 451 5.49 -18.38 6.47
CA GLY A 451 6.61 -18.87 7.29
C GLY A 451 6.67 -18.29 8.69
N ARG A 452 6.23 -17.04 8.89
CA ARG A 452 6.31 -16.37 10.20
C ARG A 452 4.96 -16.25 10.89
N LYS A 453 3.99 -15.63 10.22
CA LYS A 453 2.72 -15.27 10.87
C LYS A 453 1.84 -16.50 11.07
N LEU A 454 1.69 -17.31 10.05
CA LEU A 454 0.90 -18.54 10.10
C LEU A 454 1.51 -19.58 11.07
N GLN A 455 2.84 -19.79 11.00
CA GLN A 455 3.51 -20.76 11.86
C GLN A 455 3.49 -20.34 13.34
N ARG A 456 3.60 -19.03 13.63
CA ARG A 456 3.66 -18.50 14.99
C ARG A 456 2.38 -18.77 15.80
N ASP A 457 1.21 -18.66 15.17
CA ASP A 457 -0.09 -18.82 15.85
C ASP A 457 -0.83 -20.10 15.48
N GLY A 458 -0.21 -20.98 14.68
CA GLY A 458 -0.81 -22.22 14.22
C GLY A 458 -2.05 -21.99 13.33
N GLY A 459 -2.12 -20.85 12.64
CA GLY A 459 -3.23 -20.49 11.76
C GLY A 459 -4.47 -19.96 12.48
N THR A 460 -4.39 -19.63 13.75
CA THR A 460 -5.53 -19.19 14.58
C THR A 460 -6.19 -17.93 14.00
N ALA A 461 -5.42 -16.90 13.66
CA ALA A 461 -5.96 -15.65 13.11
C ALA A 461 -6.62 -15.85 11.73
N LEU A 462 -6.02 -16.69 10.87
CA LEU A 462 -6.61 -17.00 9.57
C LEU A 462 -7.89 -17.84 9.73
N ASN A 463 -7.96 -18.74 10.72
CA ASN A 463 -9.18 -19.48 11.03
C ASN A 463 -10.32 -18.57 11.53
N ASP A 464 -10.02 -17.51 12.31
CA ASP A 464 -11.02 -16.50 12.69
C ASP A 464 -11.58 -15.80 11.43
N LEU A 465 -10.71 -15.36 10.50
CA LEU A 465 -11.15 -14.78 9.23
C LEU A 465 -11.98 -15.78 8.40
N LEU A 466 -11.56 -17.05 8.32
CA LEU A 466 -12.32 -18.08 7.60
C LEU A 466 -13.70 -18.33 8.23
N GLY A 467 -13.84 -18.24 9.55
CA GLY A 467 -15.14 -18.30 10.22
C GLY A 467 -16.08 -17.19 9.75
N ARG A 468 -15.57 -15.96 9.55
CA ARG A 468 -16.33 -14.84 8.99
C ARG A 468 -16.71 -15.05 7.53
N VAL A 469 -15.80 -15.63 6.73
CA VAL A 469 -16.06 -16.01 5.33
C VAL A 469 -17.21 -17.03 5.26
N GLU A 470 -17.15 -18.06 6.11
CA GLU A 470 -18.16 -19.14 6.17
C GLU A 470 -19.52 -18.59 6.62
N ALA A 471 -19.55 -17.68 7.59
CA ALA A 471 -20.79 -17.01 8.01
C ALA A 471 -21.43 -16.20 6.86
N THR A 472 -20.61 -15.49 6.07
CA THR A 472 -21.10 -14.78 4.88
C THR A 472 -21.61 -15.75 3.81
N ALA A 473 -20.91 -16.87 3.58
CA ALA A 473 -21.35 -17.90 2.65
C ALA A 473 -22.72 -18.49 3.05
N GLU A 474 -22.94 -18.72 4.33
CA GLU A 474 -24.24 -19.19 4.83
C GLU A 474 -25.35 -18.17 4.67
N ALA A 475 -25.08 -16.89 4.95
CA ALA A 475 -26.03 -15.80 4.72
C ALA A 475 -26.44 -15.69 3.22
N LEU A 476 -25.47 -15.82 2.31
CA LEU A 476 -25.73 -15.86 0.86
C LEU A 476 -26.60 -17.06 0.48
N ARG A 477 -26.34 -18.26 1.02
CA ARG A 477 -27.16 -19.45 0.78
C ARG A 477 -28.61 -19.26 1.20
N GLY A 478 -28.83 -18.57 2.31
CA GLY A 478 -30.17 -18.23 2.80
C GLY A 478 -30.91 -17.17 1.98
N SER A 479 -30.22 -16.48 1.07
CA SER A 479 -30.76 -15.32 0.33
C SER A 479 -31.30 -15.67 -1.09
N GLY A 480 -31.79 -16.88 -1.32
CA GLY A 480 -32.47 -17.29 -2.55
C GLY A 480 -31.63 -17.08 -3.81
N GLU A 481 -31.74 -15.94 -4.47
CA GLU A 481 -31.02 -15.63 -5.72
C GLU A 481 -29.49 -15.60 -5.57
N LEU A 482 -28.97 -15.36 -4.37
CA LEU A 482 -27.55 -15.32 -4.09
C LEU A 482 -26.98 -16.68 -3.64
N ALA A 483 -27.80 -17.72 -3.53
CA ALA A 483 -27.39 -19.02 -2.96
C ALA A 483 -26.19 -19.64 -3.70
N ALA A 484 -26.15 -19.53 -5.03
CA ALA A 484 -25.01 -20.04 -5.83
C ALA A 484 -23.69 -19.29 -5.53
N LEU A 485 -23.73 -18.02 -5.12
CA LEU A 485 -22.57 -17.25 -4.69
C LEU A 485 -22.07 -17.77 -3.33
N GLY A 486 -23.00 -18.13 -2.43
CA GLY A 486 -22.69 -18.75 -1.14
C GLY A 486 -21.97 -20.09 -1.30
N GLU A 487 -22.40 -20.94 -2.25
CA GLU A 487 -21.72 -22.19 -2.54
C GLU A 487 -20.28 -21.99 -3.06
N SER A 488 -20.11 -21.01 -3.97
CA SER A 488 -18.79 -20.66 -4.50
C SER A 488 -17.83 -20.18 -3.40
N LEU A 489 -18.32 -19.30 -2.51
CA LEU A 489 -17.53 -18.74 -1.40
C LEU A 489 -17.16 -19.83 -0.39
N ALA A 490 -18.09 -20.68 -0.01
CA ALA A 490 -17.83 -21.81 0.90
C ALA A 490 -16.78 -22.79 0.34
N ALA A 491 -16.84 -23.07 -0.97
CA ALA A 491 -15.83 -23.90 -1.62
C ALA A 491 -14.44 -23.23 -1.60
N GLY A 492 -14.37 -21.90 -1.79
CA GLY A 492 -13.12 -21.14 -1.65
C GLY A 492 -12.55 -21.20 -0.24
N ALA A 493 -13.39 -21.03 0.79
CA ALA A 493 -13.00 -21.13 2.20
C ALA A 493 -12.45 -22.53 2.52
N ALA A 494 -13.10 -23.59 2.03
CA ALA A 494 -12.64 -24.97 2.21
C ALA A 494 -11.28 -25.23 1.55
N ASP A 495 -11.04 -24.67 0.35
CA ASP A 495 -9.76 -24.79 -0.34
C ASP A 495 -8.63 -24.06 0.43
N LEU A 496 -8.90 -22.86 0.93
CA LEU A 496 -7.91 -22.12 1.72
C LEU A 496 -7.60 -22.82 3.06
N ARG A 497 -8.61 -23.39 3.71
CA ARG A 497 -8.43 -24.19 4.93
C ARG A 497 -7.57 -25.43 4.68
N ALA A 498 -7.82 -26.14 3.58
CA ALA A 498 -7.03 -27.31 3.21
C ALA A 498 -5.57 -26.93 2.87
N ALA A 499 -5.38 -25.84 2.11
CA ALA A 499 -4.04 -25.33 1.79
C ALA A 499 -3.28 -24.87 3.06
N MET A 500 -3.97 -24.21 4.00
CA MET A 500 -3.39 -23.83 5.29
C MET A 500 -2.90 -25.04 6.07
N ALA A 501 -3.66 -26.14 6.11
CA ALA A 501 -3.26 -27.36 6.79
C ALA A 501 -1.96 -27.94 6.19
N ILE A 502 -1.85 -27.97 4.86
CA ILE A 502 -0.63 -28.42 4.18
C ILE A 502 0.57 -27.54 4.52
N VAL A 503 0.40 -26.20 4.47
CA VAL A 503 1.48 -25.27 4.74
C VAL A 503 1.96 -25.35 6.21
N LEU A 504 1.04 -25.55 7.15
CA LEU A 504 1.39 -25.75 8.57
C LEU A 504 2.10 -27.08 8.79
N GLU A 505 1.59 -28.18 8.24
CA GLU A 505 2.18 -29.51 8.36
C GLU A 505 3.58 -29.56 7.77
N GLN A 506 3.70 -29.18 6.48
CA GLN A 506 4.98 -29.23 5.77
C GLN A 506 5.97 -28.21 6.30
N GLY A 507 5.53 -27.01 6.71
CA GLY A 507 6.37 -25.98 7.29
C GLY A 507 6.95 -26.32 8.66
N SER A 508 6.35 -27.28 9.37
CA SER A 508 6.84 -27.78 10.66
C SER A 508 7.88 -28.91 10.53
N ASP A 509 8.15 -29.40 9.33
CA ASP A 509 9.17 -30.43 9.07
C ASP A 509 10.58 -29.89 9.41
N PRO A 510 11.34 -30.55 10.32
CA PRO A 510 12.67 -30.07 10.72
C PRO A 510 13.72 -30.10 9.60
N GLU A 511 13.57 -30.94 8.59
CA GLU A 511 14.55 -31.13 7.51
C GLU A 511 14.20 -30.27 6.29
N ASN A 512 12.93 -30.23 5.89
CA ASN A 512 12.50 -29.63 4.62
C ASN A 512 11.54 -28.44 4.79
N GLY A 513 11.15 -28.10 6.02
CA GLY A 513 10.09 -27.11 6.28
C GLY A 513 10.40 -25.72 5.72
N ALA A 514 11.66 -25.28 5.76
CA ALA A 514 12.06 -23.99 5.19
C ALA A 514 11.89 -23.94 3.67
N ASP A 515 12.24 -25.01 2.97
CA ASP A 515 12.08 -25.12 1.51
C ASP A 515 10.61 -25.28 1.12
N ALA A 516 9.85 -26.06 1.90
CA ALA A 516 8.41 -26.20 1.72
C ALA A 516 7.69 -24.85 1.84
N ILE A 517 8.00 -24.04 2.87
CA ILE A 517 7.45 -22.70 3.02
C ILE A 517 7.79 -21.84 1.81
N GLN A 518 9.05 -21.84 1.35
CA GLN A 518 9.46 -21.07 0.17
C GLN A 518 8.67 -21.47 -1.08
N ALA A 519 8.43 -22.77 -1.28
CA ALA A 519 7.69 -23.29 -2.43
C ALA A 519 6.20 -22.90 -2.40
N TYR A 520 5.58 -22.89 -1.21
CA TYR A 520 4.13 -22.74 -1.07
C TYR A 520 3.69 -21.30 -0.80
N ALA A 521 4.57 -20.42 -0.33
CA ALA A 521 4.21 -19.10 0.17
C ALA A 521 3.43 -18.25 -0.85
N THR A 522 3.91 -18.14 -2.08
CA THR A 522 3.25 -17.32 -3.11
C THR A 522 1.90 -17.89 -3.55
N PRO A 523 1.75 -19.18 -3.92
CA PRO A 523 0.43 -19.74 -4.21
C PRO A 523 -0.52 -19.69 -3.01
N PHE A 524 -0.04 -19.84 -1.78
CA PHE A 524 -0.85 -19.72 -0.57
C PHE A 524 -1.38 -18.30 -0.38
N LEU A 525 -0.52 -17.28 -0.51
CA LEU A 525 -0.94 -15.88 -0.42
C LEU A 525 -1.96 -15.53 -1.52
N ASN A 526 -1.74 -16.00 -2.75
CA ASN A 526 -2.66 -15.78 -3.86
C ASN A 526 -4.03 -16.40 -3.61
N LEU A 527 -4.08 -17.62 -3.08
CA LEU A 527 -5.35 -18.26 -2.71
C LEU A 527 -6.05 -17.46 -1.59
N ALA A 528 -5.32 -17.06 -0.55
CA ALA A 528 -5.86 -16.23 0.52
C ALA A 528 -6.42 -14.90 -0.01
N GLY A 529 -5.70 -14.22 -0.90
CA GLY A 529 -6.15 -12.98 -1.53
C GLY A 529 -7.46 -13.15 -2.30
N HIS A 530 -7.58 -14.20 -3.11
CA HIS A 530 -8.82 -14.46 -3.84
C HIS A 530 -10.00 -14.76 -2.92
N VAL A 531 -9.81 -15.58 -1.88
CA VAL A 531 -10.89 -15.97 -0.95
C VAL A 531 -11.33 -14.78 -0.11
N LEU A 532 -10.38 -13.99 0.45
CA LEU A 532 -10.71 -12.85 1.29
C LEU A 532 -11.34 -11.70 0.48
N CYS A 533 -10.89 -11.47 -0.75
CA CYS A 533 -11.53 -10.53 -1.67
C CYS A 533 -12.94 -10.99 -2.08
N ALA A 534 -13.11 -12.28 -2.40
CA ALA A 534 -14.43 -12.84 -2.71
C ALA A 534 -15.40 -12.75 -1.52
N TRP A 535 -14.90 -12.90 -0.30
CA TRP A 535 -15.68 -12.67 0.91
C TRP A 535 -16.26 -11.25 0.96
N GLN A 536 -15.44 -10.23 0.74
CA GLN A 536 -15.89 -8.82 0.72
C GLN A 536 -16.94 -8.58 -0.40
N MET A 537 -16.77 -9.24 -1.54
CA MET A 537 -17.76 -9.17 -2.61
C MET A 537 -19.05 -9.90 -2.25
N GLY A 538 -18.98 -10.97 -1.48
CA GLY A 538 -20.15 -11.64 -0.91
C GLY A 538 -20.96 -10.72 0.03
N GLN A 539 -20.28 -9.99 0.91
CA GLN A 539 -20.90 -8.98 1.75
C GLN A 539 -21.52 -7.85 0.92
N SER A 540 -20.80 -7.38 -0.11
CA SER A 540 -21.32 -6.37 -1.05
C SER A 540 -22.60 -6.83 -1.74
N ALA A 541 -22.69 -8.12 -2.14
CA ALA A 541 -23.90 -8.68 -2.74
C ALA A 541 -25.07 -8.68 -1.76
N LEU A 542 -24.86 -9.06 -0.50
CA LEU A 542 -25.90 -9.04 0.53
C LEU A 542 -26.46 -7.63 0.74
N LYS A 543 -25.58 -6.62 0.89
CA LYS A 543 -25.98 -5.22 1.08
C LYS A 543 -26.69 -4.67 -0.13
N ALA A 544 -26.17 -4.91 -1.34
CA ALA A 544 -26.81 -4.44 -2.58
C ALA A 544 -28.18 -5.10 -2.82
N SER A 545 -28.34 -6.39 -2.55
CA SER A 545 -29.61 -7.11 -2.63
C SER A 545 -30.63 -6.55 -1.61
N ALA A 546 -30.19 -6.31 -0.38
CA ALA A 546 -31.04 -5.72 0.67
C ALA A 546 -31.52 -4.31 0.29
N ALA A 547 -30.64 -3.46 -0.27
CA ALA A 547 -31.01 -2.12 -0.74
C ALA A 547 -32.07 -2.18 -1.87
N GLN A 548 -31.93 -3.10 -2.84
CA GLN A 548 -32.92 -3.29 -3.89
C GLN A 548 -34.25 -3.83 -3.33
N ALA A 549 -34.21 -4.77 -2.41
CA ALA A 549 -35.40 -5.28 -1.73
C ALA A 549 -36.14 -4.19 -0.91
N ALA A 550 -35.39 -3.21 -0.39
CA ALA A 550 -35.94 -2.01 0.27
C ALA A 550 -36.46 -0.95 -0.71
N GLY A 551 -36.43 -1.21 -2.02
CA GLY A 551 -36.99 -0.34 -3.07
C GLY A 551 -35.98 0.60 -3.73
N SER A 552 -34.68 0.48 -3.47
CA SER A 552 -33.67 1.28 -4.18
C SER A 552 -33.62 0.90 -5.66
N SER A 553 -33.71 1.89 -6.53
CA SER A 553 -33.57 1.75 -7.99
C SER A 553 -32.23 2.28 -8.50
N GLU A 554 -31.27 2.58 -7.63
CA GLU A 554 -29.97 3.09 -8.01
C GLU A 554 -29.20 2.06 -8.87
N PRO A 555 -28.72 2.43 -10.06
CA PRO A 555 -27.92 1.55 -10.90
C PRO A 555 -26.63 1.05 -10.21
N PHE A 556 -26.17 1.77 -9.20
CA PHE A 556 -25.00 1.43 -8.37
C PHE A 556 -25.14 0.04 -7.75
N TYR A 557 -26.25 -0.28 -7.11
CA TYR A 557 -26.46 -1.58 -6.47
C TYR A 557 -26.55 -2.72 -7.49
N GLN A 558 -27.12 -2.48 -8.67
CA GLN A 558 -27.10 -3.45 -9.75
C GLN A 558 -25.67 -3.73 -10.23
N ALA A 559 -24.83 -2.69 -10.35
CA ALA A 559 -23.43 -2.85 -10.72
C ALA A 559 -22.64 -3.63 -9.65
N LYS A 560 -22.90 -3.39 -8.36
CA LYS A 560 -22.30 -4.16 -7.25
C LYS A 560 -22.68 -5.64 -7.29
N LEU A 561 -23.94 -5.96 -7.57
CA LEU A 561 -24.37 -7.36 -7.74
C LEU A 561 -23.69 -8.02 -8.93
N ALA A 562 -23.56 -7.35 -10.07
CA ALA A 562 -22.87 -7.88 -11.25
C ALA A 562 -21.37 -8.09 -10.97
N ALA A 563 -20.73 -7.16 -10.26
CA ALA A 563 -19.32 -7.29 -9.85
C ALA A 563 -19.12 -8.46 -8.88
N ALA A 564 -20.02 -8.64 -7.91
CA ALA A 564 -19.98 -9.73 -6.96
C ALA A 564 -20.20 -11.10 -7.64
N ASP A 565 -21.17 -11.19 -8.55
CA ASP A 565 -21.40 -12.42 -9.34
C ASP A 565 -20.15 -12.80 -10.12
N PHE A 566 -19.53 -11.84 -10.82
CA PHE A 566 -18.28 -12.08 -11.54
C PHE A 566 -17.15 -12.52 -10.61
N ALA A 567 -16.95 -11.83 -9.49
CA ALA A 567 -15.89 -12.14 -8.54
C ALA A 567 -16.02 -13.58 -8.00
N LEU A 568 -17.22 -13.97 -7.58
CA LEU A 568 -17.47 -15.27 -6.95
C LEU A 568 -17.54 -16.43 -7.96
N ARG A 569 -18.07 -16.19 -9.17
CA ARG A 569 -18.30 -17.27 -10.15
C ARG A 569 -17.23 -17.38 -11.23
N GLN A 570 -16.46 -16.32 -11.49
CA GLN A 570 -15.46 -16.33 -12.57
C GLN A 570 -14.04 -16.06 -12.07
N TRP A 571 -13.84 -15.19 -11.08
CA TRP A 571 -12.50 -14.86 -10.59
C TRP A 571 -12.04 -15.78 -9.44
N LEU A 572 -12.85 -16.04 -8.43
CA LEU A 572 -12.52 -16.95 -7.32
C LEU A 572 -12.10 -18.35 -7.80
N PRO A 573 -12.77 -19.00 -8.80
CA PRO A 573 -12.33 -20.30 -9.30
C PRO A 573 -10.91 -20.31 -9.87
N VAL A 574 -10.44 -19.20 -10.46
CA VAL A 574 -9.05 -19.07 -10.93
C VAL A 574 -8.09 -19.09 -9.74
N GLY A 575 -8.43 -18.38 -8.65
CA GLY A 575 -7.62 -18.39 -7.43
C GLY A 575 -7.55 -19.75 -6.75
N ARG A 576 -8.63 -20.49 -6.77
CA ARG A 576 -8.72 -21.83 -6.18
C ARG A 576 -7.73 -22.84 -6.79
N ALA A 577 -7.32 -22.65 -8.04
CA ALA A 577 -6.30 -23.48 -8.69
C ALA A 577 -4.95 -23.49 -7.95
N ASN A 578 -4.65 -22.46 -7.14
CA ASN A 578 -3.44 -22.42 -6.30
C ASN A 578 -3.40 -23.55 -5.27
N ARG A 579 -4.57 -24.08 -4.83
CA ARG A 579 -4.60 -25.26 -3.97
C ARG A 579 -3.91 -26.45 -4.65
N SER A 580 -4.25 -26.74 -5.91
CA SER A 580 -3.63 -27.83 -6.65
C SER A 580 -2.11 -27.63 -6.85
N VAL A 581 -1.66 -26.37 -6.96
CA VAL A 581 -0.22 -26.05 -7.02
C VAL A 581 0.47 -26.41 -5.69
N ILE A 582 -0.17 -26.12 -4.56
CA ILE A 582 0.36 -26.47 -3.22
C ILE A 582 0.36 -28.01 -3.05
N GLU A 583 -0.73 -28.69 -3.42
CA GLU A 583 -0.85 -30.15 -3.35
C GLU A 583 0.17 -30.89 -4.24
N ALA A 584 0.60 -30.30 -5.35
CA ALA A 584 1.64 -30.85 -6.22
C ALA A 584 3.02 -30.94 -5.56
N GLY A 585 3.23 -30.20 -4.46
CA GLY A 585 4.47 -30.20 -3.71
C GLY A 585 5.62 -29.44 -4.38
N MET A 586 6.82 -29.56 -3.80
CA MET A 586 8.01 -28.79 -4.22
C MET A 586 8.98 -29.54 -5.14
N ALA A 587 8.69 -30.78 -5.50
CA ALA A 587 9.64 -31.66 -6.20
C ALA A 587 10.18 -31.07 -7.51
N SER A 588 9.33 -30.44 -8.32
CA SER A 588 9.75 -29.79 -9.57
C SER A 588 10.65 -28.57 -9.34
N LEU A 589 10.40 -27.80 -8.29
CA LEU A 589 11.23 -26.64 -7.93
C LEU A 589 12.60 -27.10 -7.39
N ALA A 590 12.59 -28.12 -6.53
CA ALA A 590 13.82 -28.68 -5.95
C ALA A 590 14.73 -29.34 -6.99
N SER A 591 14.16 -29.92 -8.06
CA SER A 591 14.91 -30.56 -9.14
C SER A 591 15.42 -29.60 -10.21
N PHE A 592 14.98 -28.35 -10.23
CA PHE A 592 15.37 -27.36 -11.24
C PHE A 592 16.76 -26.79 -10.94
N ASP A 593 17.71 -27.02 -11.85
CA ASP A 593 19.04 -26.40 -11.80
C ASP A 593 19.12 -25.28 -12.86
N ALA A 594 19.06 -24.05 -12.41
CA ALA A 594 19.18 -22.87 -13.29
C ALA A 594 20.54 -22.75 -13.99
N LYS A 595 21.59 -23.48 -13.53
CA LYS A 595 22.90 -23.50 -14.19
C LYS A 595 22.96 -24.51 -15.33
N ALA A 596 22.00 -25.43 -15.40
CA ALA A 596 21.90 -26.43 -16.44
C ALA A 596 21.09 -25.96 -17.66
N THR A 597 20.42 -24.78 -17.57
CA THR A 597 19.65 -24.11 -18.62
C THR A 597 20.42 -22.93 -19.20
#